data_52b1ab5b674a403c09ac2cfa279933c4
#
_entry.id   52b1ab5b674a403c09ac2cfa279933c4
#
_cell.length_a   1.000
_cell.length_b   1.000
_cell.length_c   1.000
_cell.angle_alpha   90.00
_cell.angle_beta   90.00
_cell.angle_gamma   90.00
#
_symmetry.space_group_name_H-M   'P 1'
#
loop_
_entity.id
_entity.type
_entity.pdbx_description
1 polymer ?
#
loop_
_entity_poly.entity_id
_entity_poly.type
_entity_poly.pdbx_seq_one_letter_code
_entity_poly.pdbx_strand_id
1 'polypeptide(L)'
;MEIKLYTNNSDNRKVNKTLINEVNLTGELKNILPLTDMTFTFDFSTIANYNLLNYALINGIYYFVTNKNIINNSFIELTLHIDVLMSYKTKFLNLNCIVKRNEEKYNTYFHDNELSQLSYKPVQTKLFSNSDVFNGYTFLLTTV
;
A
#
# COMPACT_ATOMS: atom_id res chain seq x y z
N MET A 1 9.58 -12.19 24.02
CA MET A 1 9.63 -12.21 22.55
C MET A 1 10.14 -10.88 22.06
N GLU A 2 11.05 -10.87 21.08
CA GLU A 2 11.57 -9.61 20.53
C GLU A 2 10.63 -9.06 19.47
N ILE A 3 10.40 -7.76 19.52
CA ILE A 3 9.66 -6.99 18.56
C ILE A 3 10.47 -5.76 18.17
N LYS A 4 10.49 -5.43 16.89
CA LYS A 4 11.05 -4.18 16.40
C LYS A 4 9.91 -3.27 16.01
N LEU A 5 9.87 -2.09 16.59
CA LEU A 5 8.89 -1.07 16.26
C LEU A 5 9.51 0.01 15.38
N TYR A 6 8.71 0.55 14.47
CA TYR A 6 9.12 1.57 13.51
C TYR A 6 8.06 2.65 13.36
N THR A 7 8.47 3.77 12.83
CA THR A 7 7.58 4.78 12.28
C THR A 7 7.51 4.59 10.77
N ASN A 8 6.31 4.37 10.25
CA ASN A 8 6.04 4.27 8.82
C ASN A 8 5.19 5.45 8.36
N ASN A 9 5.74 6.25 7.44
CA ASN A 9 5.03 7.36 6.80
C ASN A 9 4.60 7.05 5.35
N SER A 10 4.86 5.81 4.91
CA SER A 10 4.49 5.37 3.57
C SER A 10 3.01 4.99 3.52
N ASP A 11 2.42 5.11 2.33
CA ASP A 11 1.07 4.61 2.06
C ASP A 11 0.98 3.10 2.36
N ASN A 12 -0.13 2.67 2.94
CA ASN A 12 -0.38 1.27 3.28
C ASN A 12 -0.35 0.33 2.07
N ARG A 13 -0.68 0.85 0.88
CA ARG A 13 -0.69 0.13 -0.39
C ARG A 13 0.69 -0.04 -1.02
N LYS A 14 1.69 0.68 -0.54
CA LYS A 14 3.07 0.53 -1.04
C LYS A 14 3.67 -0.79 -0.56
N VAL A 15 4.24 -1.53 -1.50
CA VAL A 15 5.01 -2.75 -1.22
C VAL A 15 6.33 -2.44 -0.53
N ASN A 16 7.03 -1.39 -1.00
CA ASN A 16 8.27 -0.90 -0.41
C ASN A 16 7.97 0.27 0.53
N LYS A 17 7.94 0.00 1.83
CA LYS A 17 7.75 1.04 2.84
C LYS A 17 9.09 1.54 3.35
N THR A 18 9.16 2.83 3.63
CA THR A 18 10.31 3.45 4.28
C THR A 18 10.05 3.46 5.79
N LEU A 19 10.83 2.66 6.52
CA LEU A 19 10.75 2.52 7.96
C LEU A 19 11.84 3.36 8.61
N ILE A 20 11.47 4.16 9.61
CA ILE A 20 12.36 5.01 10.39
C ILE A 20 12.15 4.78 11.88
N ASN A 21 13.08 5.27 12.72
CA ASN A 21 12.99 5.20 14.19
C ASN A 21 12.84 3.77 14.72
N GLU A 22 13.82 2.89 14.39
CA GLU A 22 13.82 1.52 14.91
C GLU A 22 13.99 1.50 16.42
N VAL A 23 13.09 0.82 17.12
CA VAL A 23 13.14 0.56 18.55
C VAL A 23 12.99 -0.93 18.78
N ASN A 24 13.98 -1.54 19.41
CA ASN A 24 13.95 -2.95 19.75
C ASN A 24 13.39 -3.14 21.18
N LEU A 25 12.37 -3.97 21.30
CA LEU A 25 11.68 -4.22 22.56
C LEU A 25 11.57 -5.71 22.83
N THR A 26 11.46 -6.02 24.11
CA THR A 26 11.09 -7.36 24.56
C THR A 26 9.76 -7.27 25.29
N GLY A 27 8.83 -8.13 24.96
CA GLY A 27 7.54 -8.13 25.59
C GLY A 27 6.84 -9.48 25.48
N GLU A 28 5.61 -9.52 25.92
CA GLU A 28 4.80 -10.72 25.98
C GLU A 28 3.67 -10.65 24.95
N LEU A 29 3.47 -11.77 24.26
CA LEU A 29 2.35 -11.96 23.38
C LEU A 29 1.13 -12.38 24.20
N LYS A 30 0.10 -11.56 24.21
CA LYS A 30 -1.11 -11.80 25.00
C LYS A 30 -2.06 -12.79 24.32
N ASN A 31 -2.05 -12.81 23.01
CA ASN A 31 -2.95 -13.63 22.22
C ASN A 31 -2.19 -14.34 21.10
N ILE A 32 -2.27 -15.67 21.08
CA ILE A 32 -1.54 -16.52 20.11
C ILE A 32 -2.30 -16.67 18.80
N LEU A 33 -3.55 -16.23 18.73
CA LEU A 33 -4.45 -16.46 17.59
C LEU A 33 -5.23 -15.20 17.21
N PRO A 34 -5.42 -14.98 15.92
CA PRO A 34 -4.76 -15.53 14.73
C PRO A 34 -3.47 -14.77 14.40
N LEU A 35 -2.62 -15.35 13.55
CA LEU A 35 -1.37 -14.71 13.09
C LEU A 35 -1.61 -13.36 12.39
N THR A 36 -2.83 -13.13 11.94
CA THR A 36 -3.27 -11.89 11.28
C THR A 36 -3.43 -10.72 12.23
N ASP A 37 -3.92 -11.01 13.44
CA ASP A 37 -4.20 -9.99 14.46
C ASP A 37 -3.60 -10.45 15.79
N MET A 38 -2.58 -9.76 16.22
CA MET A 38 -1.86 -10.06 17.45
C MET A 38 -1.98 -8.93 18.46
N THR A 39 -1.98 -9.29 19.73
CA THR A 39 -1.90 -8.33 20.83
C THR A 39 -0.61 -8.54 21.58
N PHE A 40 0.21 -7.49 21.66
CA PHE A 40 1.53 -7.51 22.28
C PHE A 40 1.61 -6.49 23.42
N THR A 41 2.07 -6.93 24.59
CA THR A 41 2.22 -6.07 25.76
C THR A 41 3.69 -5.89 26.08
N PHE A 42 4.11 -4.67 26.33
CA PHE A 42 5.49 -4.33 26.71
C PHE A 42 5.55 -3.11 27.62
N ASP A 43 6.70 -2.96 28.29
CA ASP A 43 7.02 -1.81 29.11
C ASP A 43 7.48 -0.65 28.21
N PHE A 44 6.77 0.46 28.23
CA PHE A 44 7.09 1.65 27.46
C PHE A 44 7.76 2.76 28.26
N SER A 45 7.99 2.57 29.54
CA SER A 45 8.55 3.59 30.44
C SER A 45 9.91 4.13 29.97
N THR A 46 10.65 3.32 29.21
CA THR A 46 11.97 3.67 28.66
C THR A 46 11.94 4.24 27.25
N ILE A 47 10.75 4.31 26.63
CA ILE A 47 10.62 4.67 25.21
C ILE A 47 10.12 6.09 25.06
N ALA A 48 10.98 6.96 24.56
CA ALA A 48 10.57 8.28 24.12
C ALA A 48 9.75 8.18 22.82
N ASN A 49 8.65 8.94 22.74
CA ASN A 49 7.84 9.07 21.51
C ASN A 49 7.15 7.78 21.01
N TYR A 50 6.72 6.90 21.92
CA TYR A 50 5.98 5.68 21.57
C TYR A 50 4.73 5.96 20.69
N ASN A 51 4.19 7.17 20.73
CA ASN A 51 3.04 7.59 19.92
C ASN A 51 3.32 7.57 18.42
N LEU A 52 4.58 7.79 18.00
CA LEU A 52 4.98 7.83 16.61
C LEU A 52 5.18 6.43 16.02
N LEU A 53 5.35 5.42 16.86
CA LEU A 53 5.59 4.04 16.44
C LEU A 53 4.27 3.43 15.96
N ASN A 54 4.13 3.20 14.66
CA ASN A 54 2.91 2.72 14.02
C ASN A 54 3.09 1.45 13.21
N TYR A 55 4.28 0.86 13.25
CA TYR A 55 4.63 -0.31 12.48
C TYR A 55 5.51 -1.25 13.28
N ALA A 56 5.39 -2.55 13.07
CA ALA A 56 6.10 -3.57 13.84
C ALA A 56 6.67 -4.67 12.94
N LEU A 57 7.78 -5.26 13.37
CA LEU A 57 8.38 -6.47 12.79
C LEU A 57 8.54 -7.51 13.87
N ILE A 58 7.94 -8.68 13.67
CA ILE A 58 7.97 -9.82 14.58
C ILE A 58 8.31 -11.08 13.77
N ASN A 59 9.37 -11.76 14.09
CA ASN A 59 9.78 -12.99 13.40
C ASN A 59 9.81 -12.90 11.86
N GLY A 60 10.22 -11.75 11.31
CA GLY A 60 10.27 -11.55 9.86
C GLY A 60 8.94 -11.20 9.19
N ILE A 61 7.86 -11.07 9.95
CA ILE A 61 6.54 -10.66 9.48
C ILE A 61 6.28 -9.23 9.93
N TYR A 62 5.79 -8.41 9.01
CA TYR A 62 5.46 -7.01 9.25
C TYR A 62 4.01 -6.82 9.64
N TYR A 63 3.78 -5.87 10.54
CA TYR A 63 2.45 -5.58 11.10
C TYR A 63 2.23 -4.07 11.15
N PHE A 64 0.99 -3.66 10.89
CA PHE A 64 0.49 -2.33 11.24
C PHE A 64 0.07 -2.30 12.70
N VAL A 65 0.38 -1.25 13.41
CA VAL A 65 -0.19 -0.98 14.74
C VAL A 65 -1.55 -0.34 14.55
N THR A 66 -2.61 -1.08 14.84
CA THR A 66 -3.99 -0.63 14.68
C THR A 66 -4.53 0.08 15.91
N ASN A 67 -4.10 -0.36 17.08
CA ASN A 67 -4.52 0.24 18.33
C ASN A 67 -3.38 0.25 19.35
N LYS A 68 -3.39 1.25 20.25
CA LYS A 68 -2.47 1.41 21.36
C LYS A 68 -3.29 1.66 22.63
N ASN A 69 -3.28 0.74 23.53
CA ASN A 69 -4.00 0.83 24.80
C ASN A 69 -3.03 0.89 25.98
N ILE A 70 -3.05 1.97 26.74
CA ILE A 70 -2.23 2.13 27.92
C ILE A 70 -2.93 1.41 29.07
N ILE A 71 -2.29 0.37 29.59
CA ILE A 71 -2.83 -0.43 30.71
C ILE A 71 -2.59 0.30 32.03
N ASN A 72 -1.37 0.81 32.19
CA ASN A 72 -0.96 1.57 33.38
C ASN A 72 0.21 2.51 33.01
N ASN A 73 0.84 3.13 34.02
CA ASN A 73 1.93 4.08 33.79
C ASN A 73 3.20 3.45 33.16
N SER A 74 3.31 2.14 33.10
CA SER A 74 4.49 1.45 32.56
C SER A 74 4.19 0.57 31.38
N PHE A 75 2.99 -0.01 31.27
CA PHE A 75 2.66 -1.00 30.26
C PHE A 75 1.67 -0.48 29.22
N ILE A 76 2.00 -0.79 27.97
CA ILE A 76 1.14 -0.53 26.82
C ILE A 76 0.85 -1.85 26.09
N GLU A 77 -0.37 -1.95 25.62
CA GLU A 77 -0.85 -3.03 24.77
C GLU A 77 -1.00 -2.53 23.35
N LEU A 78 -0.34 -3.17 22.39
CA LEU A 78 -0.47 -2.90 20.98
C LEU A 78 -1.32 -3.97 20.31
N THR A 79 -2.31 -3.55 19.56
CA THR A 79 -3.01 -4.42 18.63
C THR A 79 -2.35 -4.30 17.26
N LEU A 80 -1.93 -5.42 16.71
CA LEU A 80 -1.16 -5.53 15.48
C LEU A 80 -1.99 -6.24 14.41
N HIS A 81 -1.98 -5.73 13.20
CA HIS A 81 -2.58 -6.35 12.02
C HIS A 81 -1.52 -6.60 10.96
N ILE A 82 -1.52 -7.79 10.36
CA ILE A 82 -0.48 -8.19 9.41
C ILE A 82 -0.45 -7.30 8.16
N ASP A 83 0.76 -6.87 7.76
CA ASP A 83 1.02 -6.30 6.45
C ASP A 83 1.48 -7.40 5.49
N VAL A 84 0.55 -7.94 4.74
CA VAL A 84 0.80 -9.02 3.78
C VAL A 84 1.72 -8.55 2.65
N LEU A 85 1.55 -7.31 2.18
CA LEU A 85 2.33 -6.77 1.06
C LEU A 85 3.81 -6.69 1.38
N MET A 86 4.16 -6.14 2.54
CA MET A 86 5.55 -6.01 2.94
C MET A 86 6.15 -7.35 3.40
N SER A 87 5.38 -8.17 4.12
CA SER A 87 5.83 -9.46 4.66
C SER A 87 6.15 -10.48 3.58
N TYR A 88 5.34 -10.53 2.52
CA TYR A 88 5.49 -11.50 1.43
C TYR A 88 6.01 -10.89 0.12
N LYS A 89 6.56 -9.69 0.19
CA LYS A 89 7.08 -8.93 -0.94
C LYS A 89 7.92 -9.76 -1.92
N THR A 90 8.94 -10.46 -1.42
CA THR A 90 9.82 -11.27 -2.26
C THR A 90 9.10 -12.42 -2.94
N LYS A 91 8.10 -13.00 -2.28
CA LYS A 91 7.34 -14.11 -2.83
C LYS A 91 6.48 -13.66 -4.00
N PHE A 92 5.68 -12.60 -3.84
CA PHE A 92 4.77 -12.21 -4.91
C PHE A 92 5.43 -11.41 -6.03
N LEU A 93 6.53 -10.67 -5.78
CA LEU A 93 7.29 -10.02 -6.84
C LEU A 93 8.00 -11.01 -7.78
N ASN A 94 8.27 -12.23 -7.31
CA ASN A 94 8.86 -13.28 -8.10
C ASN A 94 7.81 -14.18 -8.80
N LEU A 95 6.51 -13.90 -8.62
CA LEU A 95 5.48 -14.64 -9.30
C LEU A 95 5.39 -14.25 -10.78
N ASN A 96 5.32 -15.23 -11.65
CA ASN A 96 4.99 -15.01 -13.04
C ASN A 96 3.53 -14.58 -13.13
N CYS A 97 3.26 -13.40 -13.67
CA CYS A 97 1.91 -12.92 -13.88
C CYS A 97 1.65 -12.64 -15.35
N ILE A 98 0.42 -12.87 -15.79
CA ILE A 98 -0.04 -12.49 -17.12
C ILE A 98 -0.83 -11.20 -16.96
N VAL A 99 -0.30 -10.12 -17.52
CA VAL A 99 -1.00 -8.83 -17.56
C VAL A 99 -1.71 -8.72 -18.89
N LYS A 100 -3.04 -8.64 -18.86
CA LYS A 100 -3.85 -8.40 -20.05
C LYS A 100 -4.44 -7.00 -19.97
N ARG A 101 -4.30 -6.26 -21.06
CA ARG A 101 -4.97 -4.97 -21.25
C ARG A 101 -6.21 -5.18 -22.11
N ASN A 102 -7.34 -4.66 -21.67
CA ASN A 102 -8.56 -4.67 -22.45
C ASN A 102 -8.62 -3.46 -23.37
N GLU A 103 -9.02 -3.68 -24.61
CA GLU A 103 -9.29 -2.60 -25.58
C GLU A 103 -10.65 -1.96 -25.32
N GLU A 104 -11.60 -2.71 -24.77
CA GLU A 104 -12.96 -2.23 -24.52
C GLU A 104 -13.11 -1.64 -23.12
N LYS A 105 -13.81 -0.51 -23.05
CA LYS A 105 -14.09 0.24 -21.83
C LYS A 105 -14.95 -0.55 -20.82
N TYR A 106 -15.69 -1.52 -21.32
CA TYR A 106 -16.58 -2.37 -20.52
C TYR A 106 -16.33 -3.83 -20.85
N ASN A 107 -15.55 -4.49 -20.04
CA ASN A 107 -15.48 -5.94 -20.07
C ASN A 107 -16.18 -6.48 -18.81
N THR A 108 -17.29 -7.16 -18.99
CA THR A 108 -18.07 -7.78 -17.91
C THR A 108 -17.29 -8.81 -17.10
N TYR A 109 -16.19 -9.32 -17.63
CA TYR A 109 -15.35 -10.33 -16.97
C TYR A 109 -14.13 -9.73 -16.25
N PHE A 110 -13.89 -8.44 -16.41
CA PHE A 110 -12.78 -7.75 -15.79
C PHE A 110 -13.29 -6.47 -15.11
N HIS A 111 -13.81 -6.64 -13.91
CA HIS A 111 -14.29 -5.52 -13.11
C HIS A 111 -13.31 -5.28 -11.97
N ASP A 112 -12.34 -4.41 -12.19
CA ASP A 112 -11.42 -3.97 -11.15
C ASP A 112 -11.62 -2.47 -10.91
N ASN A 113 -12.32 -2.14 -9.84
CA ASN A 113 -12.59 -0.76 -9.45
C ASN A 113 -11.32 0.01 -9.02
N GLU A 114 -10.23 -0.69 -8.75
CA GLU A 114 -8.97 -0.09 -8.31
C GLU A 114 -8.02 0.20 -9.48
N LEU A 115 -8.17 -0.50 -10.59
CA LEU A 115 -7.45 -0.25 -11.83
C LEU A 115 -8.33 0.55 -12.80
N SER A 116 -8.59 1.81 -12.47
CA SER A 116 -9.21 2.71 -13.45
C SER A 116 -8.24 2.90 -14.63
N GLN A 117 -8.54 2.24 -15.73
CA GLN A 117 -7.79 2.43 -16.96
C GLN A 117 -8.13 3.80 -17.52
N LEU A 118 -7.28 4.78 -17.27
CA LEU A 118 -7.30 6.03 -18.00
C LEU A 118 -6.82 5.73 -19.44
N SER A 119 -7.76 5.44 -20.31
CA SER A 119 -7.51 5.41 -21.74
C SER A 119 -7.29 6.83 -22.23
N TYR A 120 -6.05 7.29 -22.18
CA TYR A 120 -5.67 8.53 -22.85
C TYR A 120 -5.52 8.22 -24.35
N LYS A 121 -6.53 8.58 -25.13
CA LYS A 121 -6.39 8.63 -26.59
C LYS A 121 -5.92 10.06 -26.92
N PRO A 122 -4.66 10.26 -27.33
CA PRO A 122 -4.24 11.58 -27.76
C PRO A 122 -4.99 11.90 -29.05
N VAL A 123 -5.79 12.95 -29.02
CA VAL A 123 -6.37 13.51 -30.22
C VAL A 123 -5.23 14.18 -31.01
N GLN A 124 -4.80 13.58 -32.10
CA GLN A 124 -3.84 14.21 -33.00
C GLN A 124 -4.61 15.10 -33.96
N THR A 125 -4.49 16.40 -33.77
CA THR A 125 -4.97 17.39 -34.74
C THR A 125 -3.88 17.62 -35.80
N LYS A 126 -4.14 17.25 -37.04
CA LYS A 126 -3.26 17.57 -38.17
C LYS A 126 -3.83 18.80 -38.89
N LEU A 127 -3.10 19.89 -38.78
CA LEU A 127 -3.39 21.09 -39.54
C LEU A 127 -2.87 20.91 -40.95
N PHE A 128 -3.75 21.01 -41.94
CA PHE A 128 -3.37 21.05 -43.35
C PHE A 128 -3.15 22.51 -43.76
N SER A 129 -1.93 22.83 -44.16
CA SER A 129 -1.47 24.20 -44.42
C SER A 129 -1.96 24.79 -45.76
N ASN A 130 -2.68 24.02 -46.55
CA ASN A 130 -3.24 24.53 -47.81
C ASN A 130 -4.75 24.78 -47.68
N SER A 131 -5.08 26.03 -47.46
CA SER A 131 -6.46 26.54 -47.36
C SER A 131 -7.24 26.43 -48.66
N ASP A 132 -6.58 26.13 -49.78
CA ASP A 132 -7.22 26.16 -51.10
C ASP A 132 -8.03 24.90 -51.47
N VAL A 133 -7.87 23.84 -50.71
CA VAL A 133 -8.54 22.55 -50.97
C VAL A 133 -9.89 22.42 -50.25
N PHE A 134 -10.10 23.16 -49.16
CA PHE A 134 -11.30 23.00 -48.35
C PHE A 134 -11.89 24.35 -47.92
N ASN A 135 -12.42 25.09 -48.86
CA ASN A 135 -13.16 26.34 -48.68
C ASN A 135 -13.96 26.41 -47.35
N GLY A 136 -13.30 26.69 -46.22
CA GLY A 136 -13.97 27.01 -44.98
C GLY A 136 -14.56 25.85 -44.18
N TYR A 137 -14.26 24.59 -44.48
CA TYR A 137 -14.72 23.42 -43.71
C TYR A 137 -13.66 22.89 -42.81
N THR A 138 -14.00 22.69 -41.54
CA THR A 138 -13.12 22.06 -40.56
C THR A 138 -13.47 20.57 -40.47
N PHE A 139 -12.52 19.70 -40.74
CA PHE A 139 -12.71 18.27 -40.63
C PHE A 139 -12.04 17.76 -39.35
N LEU A 140 -12.79 17.07 -38.52
CA LEU A 140 -12.29 16.37 -37.37
C LEU A 140 -12.07 14.90 -37.74
N LEU A 141 -10.82 14.45 -37.81
CA LEU A 141 -10.51 13.05 -38.05
C LEU A 141 -10.33 12.37 -36.69
N THR A 142 -11.28 11.55 -36.29
CA THR A 142 -11.15 10.69 -35.13
C THR A 142 -10.70 9.30 -35.58
N THR A 143 -9.51 8.87 -35.18
CA THR A 143 -9.12 7.48 -35.35
C THR A 143 -9.72 6.68 -34.20
N VAL A 144 -10.44 5.63 -34.51
CA VAL A 144 -11.02 4.66 -33.57
C VAL A 144 -9.95 3.67 -33.13
#